data_527a8a48d2f7eece8b5396277446d4ac
#
_entry.id   527a8a48d2f7eece8b5396277446d4ac
#
_cell.length_a   1.000
_cell.length_b   1.000
_cell.length_c   1.000
_cell.angle_alpha   90.00
_cell.angle_beta   90.00
_cell.angle_gamma   90.00
#
_symmetry.space_group_name_H-M   'P 1'
#
loop_
_entity.id
_entity.type
_entity.pdbx_description
1 polymer ?
#
loop_
_entity_poly.entity_id
_entity_poly.type
_entity_poly.pdbx_seq_one_letter_code
_entity_poly.pdbx_strand_id
1 'polypeptide(L)'
;MSDDRDKIGADLLAALLLIYTELREVCRELPVPIQLPGGTGQVLELLEAVDRCFEIAEDQPIPEDAQADLEMSCLQWLTASDLIGLYRHDVGGYEHRDRAAELALLGAEMSLKNLREWLRQQS
;
A
#
# COMPACT_ATOMS: atom_id res chain seq x y z
N MET A 1 15.09 7.38 23.84
CA MET A 1 15.55 6.87 22.55
C MET A 1 14.63 5.85 21.96
N SER A 2 14.23 4.85 22.72
CA SER A 2 13.20 3.93 22.25
C SER A 2 11.87 4.64 21.98
N ASP A 3 11.56 5.72 22.71
CA ASP A 3 10.31 6.46 22.53
C ASP A 3 10.19 7.12 21.16
N ASP A 4 11.27 7.73 20.65
CA ASP A 4 11.26 8.34 19.33
C ASP A 4 11.11 7.28 18.25
N ARG A 5 11.80 6.17 18.40
CA ARG A 5 11.73 5.06 17.46
C ARG A 5 10.33 4.45 17.46
N ASP A 6 9.75 4.25 18.63
CA ASP A 6 8.40 3.70 18.77
C ASP A 6 7.37 4.64 18.16
N LYS A 7 7.55 5.95 18.35
CA LYS A 7 6.65 6.95 17.77
C LYS A 7 6.74 6.94 16.24
N ILE A 8 7.95 6.92 15.69
CA ILE A 8 8.14 6.87 14.24
C ILE A 8 7.51 5.59 13.68
N GLY A 9 7.74 4.45 14.32
CA GLY A 9 7.15 3.18 13.92
C GLY A 9 5.63 3.21 13.93
N ALA A 10 5.04 3.81 14.97
CA ALA A 10 3.59 3.93 15.08
C ALA A 10 3.03 4.86 14.00
N ASP A 11 3.71 5.98 13.72
CA ASP A 11 3.28 6.91 12.67
C ASP A 11 3.34 6.25 11.29
N LEU A 12 4.39 5.47 11.03
CA LEU A 12 4.52 4.74 9.76
C LEU A 12 3.42 3.70 9.61
N LEU A 13 3.11 2.97 10.68
CA LEU A 13 2.05 1.98 10.66
C LEU A 13 0.69 2.63 10.40
N ALA A 14 0.44 3.78 11.04
CA ALA A 14 -0.81 4.52 10.83
C ALA A 14 -0.92 4.97 9.37
N ALA A 15 0.17 5.47 8.78
CA ALA A 15 0.20 5.86 7.37
C ALA A 15 -0.03 4.66 6.45
N LEU A 16 0.56 3.51 6.78
CA LEU A 16 0.37 2.27 6.02
C LEU A 16 -1.11 1.88 5.98
N LEU A 17 -1.78 1.93 7.12
CA LEU A 17 -3.20 1.58 7.21
C LEU A 17 -4.09 2.59 6.50
N LEU A 18 -3.73 3.86 6.53
CA LEU A 18 -4.48 4.91 5.83
C LEU A 18 -4.41 4.68 4.31
N ILE A 19 -3.22 4.37 3.79
CA ILE A 19 -3.05 4.11 2.36
C ILE A 19 -3.76 2.80 1.97
N TYR A 20 -3.75 1.80 2.85
CA TYR A 20 -4.53 0.58 2.62
C TYR A 20 -6.02 0.91 2.43
N THR A 21 -6.56 1.79 3.27
CA THR A 21 -7.96 2.20 3.15
C THR A 21 -8.24 2.85 1.78
N GLU A 22 -7.31 3.69 1.33
CA GLU A 22 -7.42 4.31 0.00
C GLU A 22 -7.37 3.26 -1.12
N LEU A 23 -6.46 2.30 -1.02
CA LEU A 23 -6.38 1.20 -1.98
C LEU A 23 -7.68 0.40 -2.01
N ARG A 24 -8.23 0.10 -0.84
CA ARG A 24 -9.49 -0.63 -0.71
C ARG A 24 -10.64 0.11 -1.43
N GLU A 25 -10.71 1.42 -1.25
CA GLU A 25 -11.73 2.25 -1.90
C GLU A 25 -11.58 2.26 -3.41
N VAL A 26 -10.34 2.41 -3.90
CA VAL A 26 -10.06 2.40 -5.34
C VAL A 26 -10.43 1.05 -5.95
N CYS A 27 -10.10 -0.04 -5.26
CA CYS A 27 -10.41 -1.39 -5.74
C CYS A 27 -11.91 -1.62 -5.91
N ARG A 28 -12.73 -0.99 -5.09
CA ARG A 28 -14.19 -1.08 -5.21
C ARG A 28 -14.71 -0.38 -6.47
N GLU A 29 -13.99 0.62 -6.95
CA GLU A 29 -14.39 1.43 -8.10
C GLU A 29 -13.85 0.90 -9.42
N LEU A 30 -13.06 -0.16 -9.41
CA LEU A 30 -12.53 -0.76 -10.63
C LEU A 30 -13.65 -1.36 -11.47
N PRO A 31 -13.45 -1.47 -12.82
CA PRO A 31 -14.45 -2.09 -13.70
C PRO A 31 -14.87 -3.49 -13.24
N VAL A 32 -13.92 -4.29 -12.77
CA VAL A 32 -14.21 -5.55 -12.06
C VAL A 32 -13.80 -5.31 -10.61
N PRO A 33 -14.76 -4.98 -9.73
CA PRO A 33 -14.42 -4.61 -8.35
C PRO A 33 -13.67 -5.70 -7.62
N ILE A 34 -12.65 -5.28 -6.85
CA ILE A 34 -11.88 -6.17 -6.00
C ILE A 34 -12.24 -5.82 -4.56
N GLN A 35 -12.65 -6.82 -3.79
CA GLN A 35 -13.02 -6.61 -2.39
C GLN A 35 -11.84 -6.97 -1.48
N LEU A 36 -11.30 -5.93 -0.82
CA LEU A 36 -10.25 -6.12 0.17
C LEU A 36 -10.88 -6.12 1.56
N PRO A 37 -10.32 -6.90 2.51
CA PRO A 37 -10.86 -6.94 3.87
C PRO A 37 -10.76 -5.58 4.56
N GLY A 38 -11.57 -5.37 5.60
CA GLY A 38 -11.52 -4.14 6.36
C GLY A 38 -10.19 -3.94 7.06
N GLY A 39 -9.78 -2.68 7.24
CA GLY A 39 -8.48 -2.33 7.82
C GLY A 39 -8.33 -2.65 9.30
N THR A 40 -9.34 -3.23 9.93
CA THR A 40 -9.29 -3.66 11.33
C THR A 40 -8.84 -5.12 11.47
N GLY A 41 -8.58 -5.81 10.35
CA GLY A 41 -8.10 -7.19 10.37
C GLY A 41 -6.64 -7.28 10.77
N GLN A 42 -6.15 -8.51 10.87
CA GLN A 42 -4.75 -8.74 11.17
C GLN A 42 -3.89 -8.35 9.98
N VAL A 43 -2.70 -7.82 10.24
CA VAL A 43 -1.78 -7.35 9.19
C VAL A 43 -1.50 -8.45 8.17
N LEU A 44 -1.33 -9.68 8.62
CA LEU A 44 -1.06 -10.80 7.70
C LEU A 44 -2.18 -10.99 6.67
N GLU A 45 -3.44 -10.85 7.11
CA GLU A 45 -4.58 -10.93 6.20
C GLU A 45 -4.56 -9.82 5.16
N LEU A 46 -4.16 -8.62 5.57
CA LEU A 46 -4.05 -7.49 4.66
C LEU A 46 -2.93 -7.71 3.65
N LEU A 47 -1.80 -8.24 4.08
CA LEU A 47 -0.68 -8.57 3.21
C LEU A 47 -1.10 -9.57 2.13
N GLU A 48 -1.77 -10.65 2.52
CA GLU A 48 -2.23 -11.67 1.59
C GLU A 48 -3.24 -11.10 0.60
N ALA A 49 -4.13 -10.23 1.07
CA ALA A 49 -5.15 -9.61 0.22
C ALA A 49 -4.53 -8.67 -0.81
N VAL A 50 -3.54 -7.86 -0.41
CA VAL A 50 -2.88 -6.94 -1.34
C VAL A 50 -2.04 -7.71 -2.35
N ASP A 51 -1.35 -8.77 -1.91
CA ASP A 51 -0.58 -9.63 -2.81
C ASP A 51 -1.50 -10.26 -3.88
N ARG A 52 -2.67 -10.73 -3.47
CA ARG A 52 -3.66 -11.28 -4.41
C ARG A 52 -4.17 -10.19 -5.36
N CYS A 53 -4.40 -8.99 -4.85
CA CYS A 53 -4.82 -7.87 -5.67
C CYS A 53 -3.80 -7.59 -6.78
N PHE A 54 -2.52 -7.63 -6.44
CA PHE A 54 -1.44 -7.48 -7.42
C PHE A 54 -1.53 -8.58 -8.49
N GLU A 55 -1.73 -9.83 -8.09
CA GLU A 55 -1.79 -10.96 -9.02
C GLU A 55 -2.93 -10.84 -10.03
N ILE A 56 -4.09 -10.32 -9.60
CA ILE A 56 -5.25 -10.22 -10.48
C ILE A 56 -5.38 -8.85 -11.15
N ALA A 57 -4.47 -7.93 -10.88
CA ALA A 57 -4.51 -6.58 -11.47
C ALA A 57 -4.46 -6.61 -12.99
N GLU A 58 -3.69 -7.53 -13.56
CA GLU A 58 -3.54 -7.64 -15.02
C GLU A 58 -4.82 -8.11 -15.72
N ASP A 59 -5.76 -8.68 -14.96
CA ASP A 59 -7.05 -9.12 -15.52
C ASP A 59 -8.08 -7.99 -15.57
N GLN A 60 -7.76 -6.82 -15.03
CA GLN A 60 -8.66 -5.68 -15.09
C GLN A 60 -8.72 -5.11 -16.51
N PRO A 61 -9.92 -4.81 -17.03
CA PRO A 61 -10.06 -4.20 -18.36
C PRO A 61 -9.79 -2.69 -18.29
N ILE A 62 -8.56 -2.33 -18.01
CA ILE A 62 -8.09 -0.95 -17.90
C ILE A 62 -6.82 -0.78 -18.72
N PRO A 63 -6.49 0.46 -19.14
CA PRO A 63 -5.28 0.70 -19.93
C PRO A 63 -4.02 0.33 -19.18
N GLU A 64 -2.94 0.07 -19.91
CA GLU A 64 -1.65 -0.31 -19.34
C GLU A 64 -1.17 0.65 -18.25
N ASP A 65 -1.32 1.95 -18.47
CA ASP A 65 -0.86 2.95 -17.49
C ASP A 65 -1.64 2.82 -16.17
N ALA A 66 -2.95 2.66 -16.27
CA ALA A 66 -3.79 2.48 -15.08
C ALA A 66 -3.48 1.15 -14.40
N GLN A 67 -3.25 0.11 -15.18
CA GLN A 67 -2.88 -1.20 -14.65
C GLN A 67 -1.54 -1.12 -13.90
N ALA A 68 -0.57 -0.41 -14.47
CA ALA A 68 0.73 -0.21 -13.84
C ALA A 68 0.58 0.54 -12.51
N ASP A 69 -0.29 1.55 -12.47
CA ASP A 69 -0.55 2.28 -11.22
C ASP A 69 -1.15 1.37 -10.15
N LEU A 70 -2.08 0.49 -10.53
CA LEU A 70 -2.66 -0.47 -9.59
C LEU A 70 -1.59 -1.43 -9.07
N GLU A 71 -0.78 -1.98 -9.96
CA GLU A 71 0.29 -2.89 -9.58
C GLU A 71 1.33 -2.22 -8.68
N MET A 72 1.75 -0.99 -9.04
CA MET A 72 2.73 -0.24 -8.27
C MET A 72 2.21 0.09 -6.87
N SER A 73 0.93 0.47 -6.75
CA SER A 73 0.36 0.76 -5.45
C SER A 73 0.39 -0.46 -4.54
N CYS A 74 0.11 -1.64 -5.08
CA CYS A 74 0.15 -2.89 -4.32
C CYS A 74 1.58 -3.22 -3.88
N LEU A 75 2.53 -3.22 -4.83
CA LEU A 75 3.91 -3.61 -4.53
C LEU A 75 4.59 -2.63 -3.57
N GLN A 76 4.37 -1.34 -3.75
CA GLN A 76 4.97 -0.34 -2.87
C GLN A 76 4.37 -0.40 -1.47
N TRP A 77 3.07 -0.68 -1.37
CA TRP A 77 2.45 -0.87 -0.07
C TRP A 77 3.04 -2.10 0.64
N LEU A 78 3.22 -3.22 -0.07
CA LEU A 78 3.83 -4.42 0.48
C LEU A 78 5.27 -4.16 0.91
N THR A 79 6.04 -3.45 0.07
CA THR A 79 7.42 -3.07 0.39
C THR A 79 7.46 -2.21 1.66
N ALA A 80 6.58 -1.22 1.76
CA ALA A 80 6.51 -0.37 2.95
C ALA A 80 6.18 -1.20 4.19
N SER A 81 5.25 -2.15 4.08
CA SER A 81 4.88 -3.02 5.20
C SER A 81 6.09 -3.80 5.70
N ASP A 82 6.87 -4.38 4.79
CA ASP A 82 8.07 -5.14 5.15
C ASP A 82 9.10 -4.23 5.85
N LEU A 83 9.34 -3.05 5.29
CA LEU A 83 10.31 -2.10 5.85
C LEU A 83 9.89 -1.61 7.24
N ILE A 84 8.60 -1.36 7.43
CA ILE A 84 8.07 -0.93 8.73
C ILE A 84 8.25 -2.05 9.76
N GLY A 85 7.97 -3.29 9.36
CA GLY A 85 8.16 -4.43 10.25
C GLY A 85 9.61 -4.58 10.69
N LEU A 86 10.54 -4.51 9.75
CA LEU A 86 11.97 -4.61 10.03
C LEU A 86 12.43 -3.45 10.92
N TYR A 87 11.94 -2.24 10.68
CA TYR A 87 12.27 -1.07 11.48
C TYR A 87 11.77 -1.22 12.91
N ARG A 88 10.51 -1.65 13.08
CA ARG A 88 9.90 -1.77 14.41
C ARG A 88 10.54 -2.88 15.24
N HIS A 89 11.03 -3.94 14.61
CA HIS A 89 11.70 -5.04 15.29
C HIS A 89 13.20 -4.85 15.39
N ASP A 90 13.70 -3.68 14.99
CA ASP A 90 15.11 -3.30 15.10
C ASP A 90 16.04 -4.34 14.48
N VAL A 91 15.69 -4.83 13.30
CA VAL A 91 16.51 -5.80 12.57
C VAL A 91 17.71 -5.08 11.95
N GLY A 92 18.91 -5.64 12.12
CA GLY A 92 20.14 -5.07 11.58
C GLY A 92 20.13 -4.95 10.06
N GLY A 93 21.17 -4.36 9.50
CA GLY A 93 21.30 -4.12 8.07
C GLY A 93 21.67 -2.69 7.78
N TYR A 94 20.69 -1.84 7.46
CA TYR A 94 20.94 -0.43 7.23
C TYR A 94 20.04 0.43 8.14
N GLU A 95 20.46 1.68 8.36
CA GLU A 95 19.84 2.56 9.36
C GLU A 95 18.58 3.27 8.89
N HIS A 96 18.39 3.42 7.58
CA HIS A 96 17.36 4.31 7.04
C HIS A 96 16.10 3.60 6.56
N ARG A 97 15.71 2.51 7.23
CA ARG A 97 14.49 1.79 6.86
C ARG A 97 13.23 2.63 7.02
N ASP A 98 13.21 3.52 8.02
CA ASP A 98 12.11 4.44 8.22
C ASP A 98 11.93 5.36 7.00
N ARG A 99 13.02 5.93 6.50
CA ARG A 99 12.97 6.79 5.33
C ARG A 99 12.59 6.00 4.06
N ALA A 100 13.12 4.78 3.93
CA ALA A 100 12.77 3.92 2.82
C ALA A 100 11.27 3.58 2.84
N ALA A 101 10.71 3.32 4.02
CA ALA A 101 9.29 3.07 4.18
C ALA A 101 8.45 4.29 3.80
N GLU A 102 8.86 5.49 4.22
CA GLU A 102 8.17 6.72 3.85
C GLU A 102 8.12 6.89 2.33
N LEU A 103 9.24 6.64 1.66
CA LEU A 103 9.31 6.77 0.19
C LEU A 103 8.44 5.73 -0.51
N ALA A 104 8.41 4.51 0.02
CA ALA A 104 7.54 3.47 -0.54
C ALA A 104 6.06 3.84 -0.36
N LEU A 105 5.69 4.36 0.81
CA LEU A 105 4.33 4.83 1.07
C LEU A 105 3.95 6.00 0.15
N LEU A 106 4.87 6.94 -0.05
CA LEU A 106 4.64 8.06 -0.95
C LEU A 106 4.42 7.57 -2.38
N GLY A 107 5.21 6.60 -2.83
CA GLY A 107 5.04 5.99 -4.15
C GLY A 107 3.69 5.31 -4.31
N ALA A 108 3.25 4.57 -3.30
CA ALA A 108 1.93 3.92 -3.32
C ALA A 108 0.83 4.98 -3.41
N GLU A 109 0.95 6.04 -2.62
CA GLU A 109 -0.04 7.12 -2.62
C GLU A 109 -0.13 7.81 -3.98
N MET A 110 1.01 8.09 -4.60
CA MET A 110 1.05 8.72 -5.93
C MET A 110 0.41 7.83 -6.99
N SER A 111 0.70 6.55 -6.97
CA SER A 111 0.11 5.60 -7.91
C SER A 111 -1.40 5.51 -7.73
N LEU A 112 -1.89 5.50 -6.48
CA LEU A 112 -3.31 5.51 -6.18
C LEU A 112 -3.98 6.79 -6.65
N LYS A 113 -3.30 7.92 -6.48
CA LYS A 113 -3.82 9.21 -6.93
C LYS A 113 -4.01 9.21 -8.46
N ASN A 114 -3.02 8.70 -9.19
CA ASN A 114 -3.10 8.59 -10.64
C ASN A 114 -4.26 7.68 -11.07
N LEU A 115 -4.38 6.54 -10.42
CA LEU A 115 -5.43 5.58 -10.72
C LEU A 115 -6.82 6.16 -10.42
N ARG A 116 -6.96 6.83 -9.29
CA ARG A 116 -8.21 7.48 -8.90
C ARG A 116 -8.60 8.56 -9.90
N GLU A 117 -7.63 9.33 -10.38
CA GLU A 117 -7.86 10.36 -11.39
C GLU A 117 -8.36 9.74 -12.69
N TRP A 118 -7.72 8.65 -13.12
CA TRP A 118 -8.17 7.93 -14.32
C TRP A 118 -9.60 7.42 -14.15
N LEU A 119 -9.92 6.80 -13.01
CA LEU A 119 -11.28 6.30 -12.73
C LEU A 119 -12.30 7.43 -12.77
N ARG A 120 -11.96 8.58 -12.23
CA ARG A 120 -12.84 9.74 -12.20
C ARG A 120 -13.19 10.22 -13.61
N GLN A 121 -12.24 10.11 -14.54
CA GLN A 121 -12.45 10.50 -15.92
C GLN A 121 -13.37 9.53 -16.67
N GLN A 122 -13.59 8.34 -16.16
CA GLN A 122 -14.44 7.33 -16.79
C GLN A 122 -15.92 7.46 -16.42
N SER A 123 -16.25 8.22 -15.40
CA SER A 123 -17.63 8.35 -14.94
C SER A 123 -18.37 9.55 -15.53
#